data_9ad19f0e981dad9e78b8491a28d3b668
#
_entry.id   9ad19f0e981dad9e78b8491a28d3b668
#
_cell.length_a   1.000
_cell.length_b   1.000
_cell.length_c   1.000
_cell.angle_alpha   90.00
_cell.angle_beta   90.00
_cell.angle_gamma   90.00
#
_symmetry.space_group_name_H-M   'P 1'
#
loop_
_entity.id
_entity.type
_entity.pdbx_description
1 polymer ?
#
loop_
_entity_poly.entity_id
_entity_poly.type
_entity_poly.pdbx_seq_one_letter_code
_entity_poly.pdbx_strand_id
1 'polypeptide(L)'
;IENSFVVASVFGTQEGMAHIALALCNPGDLCLVPNPGYPIFEIGPFMCDAQIAYYNLLPENDYLIDFDSIDEDTAKKAKMMVVSYPLNPVCATAPDEFYDKLIAFAKKYNIIIIHDNAYSEIIYDGQIGGSFLSHEGAMEVGVEFNSLSKTYNLTGLRLSFLIGNREIVSKFKTVRSQFDYGTSFIYQKAAVAALNGPQGYVADNRAEYELRRNALVAGIKKLGLKPADVKGTMFVWAAIPDGYTNSADYVMELLNKTGVLCTPIVRRTADGN
;
A
#
# COMPACT_ATOMS: atom_id res chain seq x y z
N ILE A 1 -19.53 19.65 -0.13
CA ILE A 1 -18.55 18.56 -0.40
C ILE A 1 -17.97 18.68 -1.81
N GLU A 2 -18.69 19.28 -2.80
CA GLU A 2 -18.32 19.29 -4.23
C GLU A 2 -16.98 19.98 -4.59
N ASN A 3 -16.34 20.70 -3.68
CA ASN A 3 -15.09 21.43 -3.99
C ASN A 3 -13.89 21.06 -3.11
N SER A 4 -13.96 20.02 -2.31
CA SER A 4 -12.92 19.71 -1.31
C SER A 4 -11.81 18.77 -1.81
N PHE A 5 -12.04 17.93 -2.81
CA PHE A 5 -11.04 17.01 -3.33
C PHE A 5 -10.70 17.24 -4.79
N VAL A 6 -9.51 16.78 -5.18
CA VAL A 6 -9.02 16.81 -6.57
C VAL A 6 -8.52 15.43 -6.93
N VAL A 7 -8.62 15.09 -8.21
CA VAL A 7 -8.14 13.83 -8.77
C VAL A 7 -7.00 14.09 -9.75
N ALA A 8 -5.98 13.25 -9.71
CA ALA A 8 -4.95 13.15 -10.73
C ALA A 8 -4.83 11.69 -11.21
N SER A 9 -4.81 11.47 -12.52
CA SER A 9 -4.47 10.17 -13.09
C SER A 9 -2.95 9.95 -13.01
N VAL A 10 -2.52 8.71 -12.75
CA VAL A 10 -1.10 8.31 -12.67
C VAL A 10 -0.85 7.03 -13.45
N PHE A 11 0.39 6.79 -13.89
CA PHE A 11 0.80 5.56 -14.60
C PHE A 11 0.99 4.37 -13.66
N GLY A 12 -0.11 4.01 -12.96
CA GLY A 12 -0.09 3.07 -11.87
C GLY A 12 0.37 3.73 -10.57
N THR A 13 -0.05 3.16 -9.44
CA THR A 13 0.27 3.68 -8.10
C THR A 13 1.79 3.81 -7.89
N GLN A 14 2.58 2.91 -8.45
CA GLN A 14 4.03 2.92 -8.30
C GLN A 14 4.68 4.21 -8.82
N GLU A 15 4.28 4.72 -9.98
CA GLU A 15 4.77 6.00 -10.49
C GLU A 15 4.34 7.15 -9.57
N GLY A 16 3.07 7.16 -9.16
CA GLY A 16 2.55 8.17 -8.26
C GLY A 16 3.29 8.21 -6.92
N MET A 17 3.57 7.04 -6.33
CA MET A 17 4.32 6.90 -5.08
C MET A 17 5.77 7.37 -5.22
N ALA A 18 6.41 7.11 -6.36
CA ALA A 18 7.77 7.61 -6.62
C ALA A 18 7.81 9.15 -6.69
N HIS A 19 6.82 9.77 -7.33
CA HIS A 19 6.83 11.20 -7.59
C HIS A 19 6.21 12.06 -6.50
N ILE A 20 5.36 11.49 -5.62
CA ILE A 20 4.69 12.31 -4.60
C ILE A 20 5.67 12.86 -3.57
N ALA A 21 6.71 12.12 -3.24
CA ALA A 21 7.75 12.59 -2.34
C ALA A 21 8.48 13.81 -2.91
N LEU A 22 8.76 13.82 -4.24
CA LEU A 22 9.37 14.97 -4.93
C LEU A 22 8.51 16.24 -4.87
N ALA A 23 7.18 16.08 -4.73
CA ALA A 23 6.26 17.21 -4.60
C ALA A 23 6.15 17.74 -3.17
N LEU A 24 6.50 16.94 -2.17
CA LEU A 24 6.21 17.21 -0.77
C LEU A 24 7.46 17.35 0.11
N CYS A 25 8.56 16.66 -0.23
CA CYS A 25 9.75 16.57 0.61
C CYS A 25 10.92 17.37 0.02
N ASN A 26 11.72 17.91 0.92
CA ASN A 26 13.04 18.45 0.62
C ASN A 26 14.13 17.49 1.13
N PRO A 27 15.38 17.63 0.68
CA PRO A 27 16.51 16.90 1.26
C PRO A 27 16.55 17.05 2.79
N GLY A 28 16.67 15.92 3.49
CA GLY A 28 16.69 15.85 4.95
C GLY A 28 15.34 15.83 5.66
N ASP A 29 14.21 16.04 4.97
CA ASP A 29 12.89 15.82 5.56
C ASP A 29 12.69 14.34 5.95
N LEU A 30 12.00 14.06 7.05
CA LEU A 30 11.80 12.70 7.54
C LEU A 30 10.49 12.10 7.02
N CYS A 31 10.57 10.88 6.49
CA CYS A 31 9.42 10.10 6.03
C CYS A 31 9.26 8.81 6.85
N LEU A 32 8.06 8.56 7.34
CA LEU A 32 7.68 7.31 8.01
C LEU A 32 7.21 6.30 6.97
N VAL A 33 7.79 5.10 6.97
CA VAL A 33 7.42 4.01 6.04
C VAL A 33 7.21 2.68 6.77
N PRO A 34 6.32 1.80 6.28
CA PRO A 34 6.04 0.53 6.93
C PRO A 34 7.19 -0.48 6.80
N ASN A 35 7.38 -1.28 7.83
CA ASN A 35 8.34 -2.39 7.85
C ASN A 35 7.67 -3.67 8.43
N PRO A 36 7.36 -4.71 7.60
CA PRO A 36 7.64 -4.78 6.17
C PRO A 36 6.70 -3.90 5.35
N GLY A 37 7.14 -3.52 4.15
CA GLY A 37 6.37 -2.71 3.21
C GLY A 37 6.74 -3.00 1.76
N TYR A 38 5.99 -2.42 0.83
CA TYR A 38 6.32 -2.52 -0.59
C TYR A 38 7.49 -1.58 -0.91
N PRO A 39 8.50 -2.01 -1.69
CA PRO A 39 9.74 -1.24 -1.89
C PRO A 39 9.56 0.20 -2.36
N ILE A 40 8.51 0.50 -3.13
CA ILE A 40 8.27 1.85 -3.64
C ILE A 40 8.03 2.89 -2.54
N PHE A 41 7.59 2.45 -1.35
CA PHE A 41 7.28 3.35 -0.24
C PHE A 41 8.50 4.10 0.27
N GLU A 42 9.67 3.52 0.14
CA GLU A 42 10.95 4.14 0.50
C GLU A 42 11.68 4.77 -0.68
N ILE A 43 11.46 4.26 -1.91
CA ILE A 43 12.16 4.75 -3.09
C ILE A 43 11.82 6.22 -3.40
N GLY A 44 10.54 6.60 -3.26
CA GLY A 44 10.13 8.00 -3.44
C GLY A 44 10.88 8.97 -2.51
N PRO A 45 10.84 8.78 -1.18
CA PRO A 45 11.66 9.54 -0.22
C PRO A 45 13.16 9.50 -0.53
N PHE A 46 13.71 8.32 -0.85
CA PHE A 46 15.13 8.18 -1.21
C PHE A 46 15.52 9.04 -2.41
N MET A 47 14.66 9.13 -3.45
CA MET A 47 14.94 9.91 -4.66
C MET A 47 15.02 11.42 -4.40
N CYS A 48 14.45 11.94 -3.33
CA CYS A 48 14.55 13.35 -2.94
C CYS A 48 15.49 13.60 -1.76
N ASP A 49 16.36 12.65 -1.45
CA ASP A 49 17.32 12.73 -0.34
C ASP A 49 16.65 12.99 1.02
N ALA A 50 15.44 12.46 1.18
CA ALA A 50 14.74 12.46 2.45
C ALA A 50 15.25 11.34 3.35
N GLN A 51 15.19 11.56 4.65
CA GLN A 51 15.47 10.55 5.65
C GLN A 51 14.30 9.59 5.79
N ILE A 52 14.57 8.32 6.05
CA ILE A 52 13.56 7.29 6.24
C ILE A 52 13.62 6.79 7.68
N ALA A 53 12.48 6.81 8.36
CA ALA A 53 12.28 6.10 9.61
C ALA A 53 11.21 5.02 9.41
N TYR A 54 11.50 3.80 9.89
CA TYR A 54 10.57 2.68 9.77
C TYR A 54 9.67 2.60 11.00
N TYR A 55 8.37 2.36 10.77
CA TYR A 55 7.49 1.85 11.81
C TYR A 55 7.22 0.36 11.58
N ASN A 56 7.32 -0.43 12.65
CA ASN A 56 7.20 -1.88 12.53
C ASN A 56 5.75 -2.33 12.56
N LEU A 57 5.41 -3.22 11.62
CA LEU A 57 4.15 -3.93 11.58
C LEU A 57 4.36 -5.34 12.08
N LEU A 58 3.80 -5.64 13.25
CA LEU A 58 4.08 -6.85 13.99
C LEU A 58 2.87 -7.79 14.01
N PRO A 59 3.09 -9.12 13.98
CA PRO A 59 1.99 -10.10 14.03
C PRO A 59 1.11 -9.97 15.28
N GLU A 60 1.69 -9.60 16.42
CA GLU A 60 0.99 -9.40 17.68
C GLU A 60 -0.03 -8.26 17.66
N ASN A 61 0.10 -7.34 16.71
CA ASN A 61 -0.83 -6.24 16.46
C ASN A 61 -1.63 -6.45 15.15
N ASP A 62 -1.78 -7.68 14.69
CA ASP A 62 -2.43 -8.00 13.40
C ASP A 62 -1.84 -7.21 12.22
N TYR A 63 -0.56 -6.84 12.29
CA TYR A 63 0.14 -5.96 11.35
C TYR A 63 -0.49 -4.56 11.20
N LEU A 64 -1.24 -4.10 12.19
CA LEU A 64 -1.67 -2.71 12.28
C LEU A 64 -0.56 -1.85 12.90
N ILE A 65 -0.62 -0.55 12.59
CA ILE A 65 0.32 0.42 13.16
C ILE A 65 0.03 0.58 14.65
N ASP A 66 1.03 0.35 15.47
CA ASP A 66 1.05 0.77 16.86
C ASP A 66 1.61 2.20 16.92
N PHE A 67 0.70 3.19 17.00
CA PHE A 67 1.07 4.60 17.02
C PHE A 67 1.86 4.98 18.28
N ASP A 68 1.68 4.27 19.38
CA ASP A 68 2.39 4.53 20.64
C ASP A 68 3.83 4.02 20.60
N SER A 69 4.15 3.09 19.68
CA SER A 69 5.51 2.61 19.45
C SER A 69 6.37 3.58 18.62
N ILE A 70 5.76 4.56 17.97
CA ILE A 70 6.48 5.58 17.20
C ILE A 70 7.02 6.62 18.17
N ASP A 71 8.35 6.72 18.24
CA ASP A 71 9.03 7.69 19.07
C ASP A 71 8.53 9.12 18.81
N GLU A 72 8.25 9.86 19.89
CA GLU A 72 7.62 11.18 19.80
C GLU A 72 8.49 12.22 19.06
N ASP A 73 9.81 12.16 19.22
CA ASP A 73 10.74 13.06 18.52
C ASP A 73 10.80 12.73 17.01
N THR A 74 10.67 11.46 16.67
CA THR A 74 10.53 10.98 15.29
C THR A 74 9.20 11.46 14.71
N ALA A 75 8.09 11.30 15.41
CA ALA A 75 6.79 11.78 14.97
C ALA A 75 6.75 13.30 14.74
N LYS A 76 7.36 14.09 15.63
CA LYS A 76 7.46 15.56 15.49
C LYS A 76 8.28 16.02 14.30
N LYS A 77 9.26 15.22 13.87
CA LYS A 77 10.11 15.52 12.71
C LYS A 77 9.54 15.01 11.40
N ALA A 78 8.65 14.02 11.47
CA ALA A 78 8.09 13.38 10.29
C ALA A 78 7.23 14.35 9.49
N LYS A 79 7.49 14.47 8.21
CA LYS A 79 6.73 15.28 7.28
C LYS A 79 5.65 14.49 6.55
N MET A 80 5.96 13.24 6.23
CA MET A 80 5.11 12.36 5.45
C MET A 80 5.11 10.96 6.06
N MET A 81 3.98 10.30 6.01
CA MET A 81 3.83 8.90 6.41
C MET A 81 3.12 8.13 5.31
N VAL A 82 3.75 7.05 4.83
CA VAL A 82 3.14 6.13 3.88
C VAL A 82 2.41 5.05 4.63
N VAL A 83 1.15 4.82 4.30
CA VAL A 83 0.28 3.81 4.90
C VAL A 83 -0.36 2.99 3.79
N SER A 84 -0.52 1.69 3.96
CA SER A 84 -1.14 0.81 2.96
C SER A 84 -2.02 -0.24 3.63
N TYR A 85 -3.32 -0.22 3.33
CA TYR A 85 -4.27 -1.26 3.70
C TYR A 85 -5.34 -1.36 2.61
N PRO A 86 -5.60 -2.58 2.07
CA PRO A 86 -4.95 -3.87 2.36
C PRO A 86 -3.46 -3.87 2.03
N LEU A 87 -2.66 -4.43 2.94
CA LEU A 87 -1.20 -4.26 2.93
C LEU A 87 -0.47 -5.34 2.11
N ASN A 88 0.33 -4.90 1.15
CA ASN A 88 1.34 -5.72 0.50
C ASN A 88 2.67 -5.59 1.27
N PRO A 89 3.28 -6.67 1.81
CA PRO A 89 3.01 -8.07 1.50
C PRO A 89 2.21 -8.86 2.55
N VAL A 90 1.91 -8.30 3.72
CA VAL A 90 1.42 -9.06 4.88
C VAL A 90 -0.09 -9.35 4.88
N CYS A 91 -0.82 -8.85 3.88
CA CYS A 91 -2.23 -9.16 3.63
C CYS A 91 -3.23 -8.66 4.68
N ALA A 92 -2.80 -7.80 5.60
CA ALA A 92 -3.66 -7.21 6.62
C ALA A 92 -4.62 -6.17 6.03
N THR A 93 -5.79 -6.06 6.63
CA THR A 93 -6.75 -4.97 6.40
C THR A 93 -6.90 -4.13 7.66
N ALA A 94 -7.25 -2.87 7.52
CA ALA A 94 -7.48 -1.98 8.65
C ALA A 94 -8.99 -1.83 8.92
N PRO A 95 -9.44 -1.89 10.20
CA PRO A 95 -10.80 -1.55 10.58
C PRO A 95 -11.02 -0.03 10.59
N ASP A 96 -12.27 0.41 10.63
CA ASP A 96 -12.61 1.84 10.57
C ASP A 96 -11.95 2.65 11.69
N GLU A 97 -11.91 2.12 12.91
CA GLU A 97 -11.32 2.79 14.08
C GLU A 97 -9.80 3.04 13.92
N PHE A 98 -9.14 2.27 13.07
CA PHE A 98 -7.75 2.50 12.74
C PHE A 98 -7.55 3.82 12.00
N TYR A 99 -8.43 4.14 11.04
CA TYR A 99 -8.31 5.36 10.27
C TYR A 99 -8.56 6.61 11.12
N ASP A 100 -9.47 6.53 12.08
CA ASP A 100 -9.70 7.63 13.03
C ASP A 100 -8.45 7.93 13.88
N LYS A 101 -7.77 6.87 14.36
CA LYS A 101 -6.50 6.99 15.07
C LYS A 101 -5.38 7.54 14.18
N LEU A 102 -5.29 7.08 12.92
CA LEU A 102 -4.33 7.58 11.95
C LEU A 102 -4.51 9.07 11.69
N ILE A 103 -5.74 9.52 11.50
CA ILE A 103 -6.07 10.94 11.26
C ILE A 103 -5.73 11.78 12.50
N ALA A 104 -6.06 11.29 13.69
CA ALA A 104 -5.73 11.97 14.94
C ALA A 104 -4.21 12.10 15.13
N PHE A 105 -3.46 11.04 14.84
CA PHE A 105 -1.99 11.04 14.86
C PHE A 105 -1.41 12.03 13.85
N ALA A 106 -1.92 12.02 12.62
CA ALA A 106 -1.49 12.93 11.57
C ALA A 106 -1.74 14.40 11.94
N LYS A 107 -2.92 14.73 12.50
CA LYS A 107 -3.26 16.08 12.97
C LYS A 107 -2.38 16.51 14.14
N LYS A 108 -2.13 15.62 15.12
CA LYS A 108 -1.30 15.90 16.29
C LYS A 108 0.12 16.32 15.93
N TYR A 109 0.72 15.66 14.95
CA TYR A 109 2.12 15.86 14.57
C TYR A 109 2.30 16.61 13.24
N ASN A 110 1.21 17.05 12.61
CA ASN A 110 1.20 17.72 11.30
C ASN A 110 1.88 16.89 10.18
N ILE A 111 1.56 15.60 10.13
CA ILE A 111 2.11 14.63 9.18
C ILE A 111 1.17 14.50 7.98
N ILE A 112 1.71 14.49 6.77
CA ILE A 112 0.96 14.21 5.54
C ILE A 112 0.82 12.70 5.35
N ILE A 113 -0.41 12.20 5.25
CA ILE A 113 -0.68 10.78 5.00
C ILE A 113 -0.74 10.51 3.50
N ILE A 114 0.03 9.52 3.06
CA ILE A 114 -0.04 8.95 1.72
C ILE A 114 -0.54 7.52 1.85
N HIS A 115 -1.82 7.31 1.57
CA HIS A 115 -2.46 6.01 1.68
C HIS A 115 -2.42 5.26 0.34
N ASP A 116 -1.82 4.07 0.29
CA ASP A 116 -1.89 3.16 -0.86
C ASP A 116 -3.02 2.17 -0.68
N ASN A 117 -4.08 2.33 -1.47
CA ASN A 117 -5.29 1.50 -1.48
C ASN A 117 -5.46 0.72 -2.80
N ALA A 118 -4.37 0.21 -3.33
CA ALA A 118 -4.40 -0.50 -4.62
C ALA A 118 -5.20 -1.82 -4.56
N TYR A 119 -5.46 -2.36 -3.39
CA TYR A 119 -6.16 -3.64 -3.16
C TYR A 119 -7.54 -3.47 -2.53
N SER A 120 -8.14 -2.29 -2.58
CA SER A 120 -9.44 -1.98 -1.96
C SER A 120 -10.54 -2.99 -2.26
N GLU A 121 -10.55 -3.58 -3.47
CA GLU A 121 -11.56 -4.52 -3.91
C GLU A 121 -11.17 -6.00 -3.74
N ILE A 122 -9.94 -6.30 -3.34
CA ILE A 122 -9.48 -7.68 -3.08
C ILE A 122 -9.41 -7.90 -1.57
N ILE A 123 -10.57 -8.02 -0.97
CA ILE A 123 -10.81 -8.32 0.44
C ILE A 123 -11.77 -9.50 0.52
N TYR A 124 -11.55 -10.39 1.47
CA TYR A 124 -12.16 -11.72 1.53
C TYR A 124 -13.18 -11.85 2.66
N ASP A 125 -13.83 -13.02 2.71
CA ASP A 125 -14.72 -13.44 3.79
C ASP A 125 -15.94 -12.50 3.94
N GLY A 126 -16.46 -12.00 2.81
CA GLY A 126 -17.64 -11.14 2.76
C GLY A 126 -17.44 -9.71 3.26
N GLN A 127 -16.19 -9.32 3.55
CA GLN A 127 -15.87 -7.96 3.94
C GLN A 127 -15.85 -7.02 2.73
N ILE A 128 -16.08 -5.74 2.97
CA ILE A 128 -16.01 -4.68 1.98
C ILE A 128 -14.80 -3.82 2.28
N GLY A 129 -14.04 -3.47 1.22
CA GLY A 129 -12.92 -2.56 1.34
C GLY A 129 -13.36 -1.15 1.73
N GLY A 130 -12.55 -0.53 2.57
CA GLY A 130 -12.73 0.85 2.99
C GLY A 130 -11.85 1.82 2.19
N SER A 131 -12.06 3.10 2.45
CA SER A 131 -11.19 4.16 1.96
C SER A 131 -10.82 5.06 3.14
N PHE A 132 -9.53 5.36 3.29
CA PHE A 132 -9.06 6.38 4.22
C PHE A 132 -9.83 7.71 4.04
N LEU A 133 -10.12 8.08 2.80
CA LEU A 133 -10.80 9.34 2.49
C LEU A 133 -12.28 9.38 2.89
N SER A 134 -12.89 8.26 3.28
CA SER A 134 -14.26 8.22 3.80
C SER A 134 -14.37 8.68 5.25
N HIS A 135 -13.25 8.81 5.96
CA HIS A 135 -13.19 9.20 7.36
C HIS A 135 -13.12 10.71 7.54
N GLU A 136 -13.76 11.22 8.59
CA GLU A 136 -13.79 12.65 8.91
C GLU A 136 -12.37 13.17 9.17
N GLY A 137 -12.00 14.25 8.49
CA GLY A 137 -10.69 14.88 8.61
C GLY A 137 -9.61 14.28 7.72
N ALA A 138 -9.83 13.14 7.05
CA ALA A 138 -8.84 12.55 6.15
C ALA A 138 -8.41 13.49 5.02
N MET A 139 -9.38 14.21 4.44
CA MET A 139 -9.12 15.19 3.38
C MET A 139 -8.29 16.40 3.84
N GLU A 140 -8.18 16.63 5.14
CA GLU A 140 -7.33 17.69 5.68
C GLU A 140 -5.87 17.27 5.74
N VAL A 141 -5.62 15.98 6.00
CA VAL A 141 -4.29 15.47 6.32
C VAL A 141 -3.63 14.63 5.23
N GLY A 142 -4.36 14.22 4.17
CA GLY A 142 -3.72 13.29 3.24
C GLY A 142 -4.40 13.08 1.90
N VAL A 143 -3.86 12.07 1.22
CA VAL A 143 -4.30 11.61 -0.09
C VAL A 143 -4.30 10.09 -0.15
N GLU A 144 -5.07 9.54 -1.08
CA GLU A 144 -5.16 8.11 -1.34
C GLU A 144 -4.83 7.80 -2.80
N PHE A 145 -4.02 6.77 -3.01
CA PHE A 145 -3.84 6.14 -4.31
C PHE A 145 -4.81 4.98 -4.47
N ASN A 146 -5.56 4.99 -5.56
CA ASN A 146 -6.45 3.90 -5.94
C ASN A 146 -6.12 3.38 -7.34
N SER A 147 -6.26 2.08 -7.59
CA SER A 147 -5.74 1.46 -8.81
C SER A 147 -6.78 0.58 -9.52
N LEU A 148 -6.86 0.72 -10.84
CA LEU A 148 -7.63 -0.19 -11.69
C LEU A 148 -6.89 -1.51 -11.96
N SER A 149 -5.59 -1.56 -11.66
CA SER A 149 -4.74 -2.71 -11.97
C SER A 149 -5.22 -4.00 -11.33
N LYS A 150 -5.70 -3.92 -10.07
CA LYS A 150 -6.10 -5.08 -9.28
C LYS A 150 -7.60 -5.29 -9.30
N THR A 151 -8.37 -4.22 -9.14
CA THR A 151 -9.83 -4.23 -9.18
C THR A 151 -10.38 -4.83 -10.49
N TYR A 152 -9.79 -4.43 -11.62
CA TYR A 152 -10.29 -4.79 -12.96
C TYR A 152 -9.32 -5.67 -13.75
N ASN A 153 -8.28 -6.23 -13.13
CA ASN A 153 -7.21 -6.96 -13.84
C ASN A 153 -6.56 -6.15 -14.98
N LEU A 154 -6.57 -4.83 -14.89
CA LEU A 154 -6.05 -3.92 -15.92
C LEU A 154 -4.60 -3.49 -15.64
N THR A 155 -3.77 -4.39 -15.11
CA THR A 155 -2.37 -4.10 -14.74
C THR A 155 -1.57 -3.51 -15.90
N GLY A 156 -1.80 -4.00 -17.12
CA GLY A 156 -1.10 -3.55 -18.34
C GLY A 156 -1.48 -2.13 -18.80
N LEU A 157 -2.66 -1.61 -18.43
CA LEU A 157 -3.08 -0.26 -18.79
C LEU A 157 -2.31 0.83 -18.06
N ARG A 158 -1.64 0.51 -16.97
CA ARG A 158 -0.87 1.46 -16.16
C ARG A 158 -1.70 2.69 -15.76
N LEU A 159 -2.90 2.48 -15.22
CA LEU A 159 -3.79 3.57 -14.82
C LEU A 159 -4.26 3.41 -13.38
N SER A 160 -3.99 4.44 -12.61
CA SER A 160 -4.39 4.62 -11.22
C SER A 160 -4.73 6.09 -10.96
N PHE A 161 -5.20 6.39 -9.77
CA PHE A 161 -5.63 7.73 -9.40
C PHE A 161 -5.00 8.13 -8.07
N LEU A 162 -4.58 9.39 -7.95
CA LEU A 162 -4.31 10.08 -6.72
C LEU A 162 -5.51 10.97 -6.42
N ILE A 163 -6.09 10.81 -5.24
CA ILE A 163 -7.32 11.49 -4.82
C ILE A 163 -7.08 12.06 -3.41
N GLY A 164 -7.65 13.21 -3.10
CA GLY A 164 -7.63 13.72 -1.72
C GLY A 164 -7.41 15.22 -1.61
N ASN A 165 -6.59 15.61 -0.65
CA ASN A 165 -6.32 17.01 -0.32
C ASN A 165 -5.92 17.81 -1.56
N ARG A 166 -6.63 18.92 -1.80
CA ARG A 166 -6.47 19.77 -2.99
C ARG A 166 -5.05 20.32 -3.14
N GLU A 167 -4.45 20.77 -2.04
CA GLU A 167 -3.12 21.37 -2.07
C GLU A 167 -2.06 20.33 -2.42
N ILE A 168 -2.14 19.15 -1.79
CA ILE A 168 -1.22 18.03 -2.03
C ILE A 168 -1.31 17.58 -3.49
N VAL A 169 -2.53 17.33 -4.00
CA VAL A 169 -2.74 16.89 -5.38
C VAL A 169 -2.31 17.98 -6.38
N SER A 170 -2.48 19.26 -6.06
CA SER A 170 -2.04 20.36 -6.93
C SER A 170 -0.51 20.43 -7.02
N LYS A 171 0.19 20.30 -5.89
CA LYS A 171 1.67 20.22 -5.86
C LYS A 171 2.17 19.02 -6.66
N PHE A 172 1.56 17.86 -6.48
CA PHE A 172 1.85 16.66 -7.26
C PHE A 172 1.68 16.89 -8.77
N LYS A 173 0.56 17.48 -9.20
CA LYS A 173 0.31 17.80 -10.61
C LYS A 173 1.37 18.75 -11.18
N THR A 174 1.81 19.73 -10.40
CA THR A 174 2.87 20.67 -10.82
C THR A 174 4.18 19.94 -11.09
N VAL A 175 4.62 19.10 -10.17
CA VAL A 175 5.85 18.31 -10.34
C VAL A 175 5.70 17.35 -11.53
N ARG A 176 4.60 16.61 -11.57
CA ARG A 176 4.36 15.61 -12.61
C ARG A 176 4.31 16.21 -14.01
N SER A 177 3.78 17.43 -14.17
CA SER A 177 3.75 18.11 -15.47
C SER A 177 5.14 18.37 -16.09
N GLN A 178 6.21 18.20 -15.29
CA GLN A 178 7.59 18.30 -15.76
C GLN A 178 8.17 16.94 -16.22
N PHE A 179 7.48 15.82 -15.91
CA PHE A 179 7.88 14.48 -16.32
C PHE A 179 7.10 13.96 -17.52
N ASP A 180 5.80 14.23 -17.55
CA ASP A 180 4.91 13.80 -18.62
C ASP A 180 3.74 14.76 -18.82
N TYR A 181 3.03 14.63 -19.94
CA TYR A 181 1.84 15.42 -20.26
C TYR A 181 0.52 14.71 -19.87
N GLY A 182 0.60 13.68 -19.06
CA GLY A 182 -0.55 12.95 -18.55
C GLY A 182 -0.82 11.62 -19.26
N THR A 183 -1.78 10.90 -18.73
CA THR A 183 -2.15 9.56 -19.19
C THR A 183 -2.84 9.61 -20.54
N SER A 184 -2.51 8.65 -21.43
CA SER A 184 -3.13 8.50 -22.74
C SER A 184 -4.67 8.51 -22.67
N PHE A 185 -5.30 9.26 -23.58
CA PHE A 185 -6.75 9.35 -23.68
C PHE A 185 -7.44 7.99 -23.93
N ILE A 186 -6.76 7.07 -24.62
CA ILE A 186 -7.25 5.70 -24.84
C ILE A 186 -7.43 4.98 -23.50
N TYR A 187 -6.43 5.07 -22.61
CA TYR A 187 -6.49 4.44 -21.30
C TYR A 187 -7.51 5.11 -20.36
N GLN A 188 -7.65 6.43 -20.46
CA GLN A 188 -8.70 7.13 -19.72
C GLN A 188 -10.10 6.68 -20.15
N LYS A 189 -10.35 6.50 -21.45
CA LYS A 189 -11.62 5.95 -21.95
C LYS A 189 -11.87 4.51 -21.52
N ALA A 190 -10.83 3.67 -21.50
CA ALA A 190 -10.93 2.31 -20.97
C ALA A 190 -11.29 2.32 -19.47
N ALA A 191 -10.70 3.24 -18.68
CA ALA A 191 -11.07 3.42 -17.28
C ALA A 191 -12.53 3.85 -17.10
N VAL A 192 -12.99 4.81 -17.89
CA VAL A 192 -14.40 5.25 -17.86
C VAL A 192 -15.34 4.08 -18.16
N ALA A 193 -15.02 3.25 -19.17
CA ALA A 193 -15.79 2.07 -19.48
C ALA A 193 -15.80 1.03 -18.34
N ALA A 194 -14.65 0.79 -17.70
CA ALA A 194 -14.53 -0.12 -16.57
C ALA A 194 -15.34 0.35 -15.35
N LEU A 195 -15.21 1.65 -15.01
CA LEU A 195 -15.88 2.23 -13.83
C LEU A 195 -17.40 2.37 -14.00
N ASN A 196 -17.90 2.63 -15.22
CA ASN A 196 -19.33 2.81 -15.50
C ASN A 196 -20.00 1.52 -15.99
N GLY A 197 -19.21 0.51 -16.33
CA GLY A 197 -19.72 -0.78 -16.81
C GLY A 197 -20.30 -1.65 -15.71
N PRO A 198 -20.76 -2.87 -16.04
CA PRO A 198 -21.22 -3.84 -15.06
C PRO A 198 -20.11 -4.15 -14.04
N GLN A 199 -20.43 -4.18 -12.74
CA GLN A 199 -19.44 -4.44 -11.68
C GLN A 199 -19.40 -5.91 -11.23
N GLY A 200 -20.21 -6.78 -11.82
CA GLY A 200 -20.27 -8.21 -11.45
C GLY A 200 -18.92 -8.92 -11.55
N TYR A 201 -18.13 -8.60 -12.59
CA TYR A 201 -16.80 -9.20 -12.76
C TYR A 201 -15.78 -8.78 -11.69
N VAL A 202 -15.98 -7.68 -10.97
CA VAL A 202 -15.16 -7.32 -9.80
C VAL A 202 -15.42 -8.33 -8.67
N ALA A 203 -16.69 -8.67 -8.45
CA ALA A 203 -17.10 -9.71 -7.48
C ALA A 203 -16.57 -11.10 -7.90
N ASP A 204 -16.70 -11.45 -9.20
CA ASP A 204 -16.18 -12.71 -9.74
C ASP A 204 -14.66 -12.81 -9.59
N ASN A 205 -13.93 -11.74 -9.87
CA ASN A 205 -12.48 -11.66 -9.69
C ASN A 205 -12.09 -11.85 -8.21
N ARG A 206 -12.80 -11.22 -7.30
CA ARG A 206 -12.60 -11.38 -5.85
C ARG A 206 -12.83 -12.83 -5.42
N ALA A 207 -13.94 -13.44 -5.86
CA ALA A 207 -14.27 -14.84 -5.55
C ALA A 207 -13.18 -15.81 -6.06
N GLU A 208 -12.64 -15.59 -7.26
CA GLU A 208 -11.54 -16.39 -7.79
C GLU A 208 -10.26 -16.24 -6.95
N TYR A 209 -9.90 -15.03 -6.54
CA TYR A 209 -8.76 -14.82 -5.65
C TYR A 209 -8.97 -15.45 -4.27
N GLU A 210 -10.20 -15.42 -3.76
CA GLU A 210 -10.52 -16.07 -2.50
C GLU A 210 -10.37 -17.60 -2.57
N LEU A 211 -10.81 -18.23 -3.66
CA LEU A 211 -10.57 -19.66 -3.91
C LEU A 211 -9.07 -20.00 -3.95
N ARG A 212 -8.29 -19.18 -4.65
CA ARG A 212 -6.82 -19.35 -4.74
C ARG A 212 -6.17 -19.16 -3.38
N ARG A 213 -6.54 -18.13 -2.62
CA ARG A 213 -6.09 -17.88 -1.25
C ARG A 213 -6.35 -19.11 -0.38
N ASN A 214 -7.57 -19.62 -0.39
CA ASN A 214 -7.97 -20.77 0.42
C ASN A 214 -7.15 -22.02 0.09
N ALA A 215 -6.97 -22.32 -1.20
CA ALA A 215 -6.17 -23.45 -1.65
C ALA A 215 -4.69 -23.32 -1.23
N LEU A 216 -4.10 -22.12 -1.42
CA LEU A 216 -2.70 -21.87 -1.07
C LEU A 216 -2.47 -21.92 0.44
N VAL A 217 -3.32 -21.28 1.24
CA VAL A 217 -3.25 -21.31 2.72
C VAL A 217 -3.38 -22.74 3.24
N ALA A 218 -4.32 -23.53 2.67
CA ALA A 218 -4.46 -24.93 3.05
C ALA A 218 -3.21 -25.77 2.70
N GLY A 219 -2.61 -25.51 1.53
CA GLY A 219 -1.36 -26.15 1.11
C GLY A 219 -0.19 -25.81 2.04
N ILE A 220 0.00 -24.52 2.34
CA ILE A 220 1.06 -24.03 3.22
C ILE A 220 0.91 -24.63 4.64
N LYS A 221 -0.30 -24.68 5.18
CA LYS A 221 -0.56 -25.32 6.49
C LYS A 221 -0.25 -26.81 6.49
N LYS A 222 -0.54 -27.53 5.39
CA LYS A 222 -0.15 -28.97 5.26
C LYS A 222 1.36 -29.19 5.29
N LEU A 223 2.14 -28.21 4.86
CA LEU A 223 3.61 -28.24 4.94
C LEU A 223 4.13 -27.88 6.33
N GLY A 224 3.27 -27.63 7.32
CA GLY A 224 3.65 -27.22 8.67
C GLY A 224 4.07 -25.76 8.79
N LEU A 225 3.91 -24.96 7.72
CA LEU A 225 4.21 -23.53 7.74
C LEU A 225 3.06 -22.73 8.36
N LYS A 226 3.38 -21.55 8.86
CA LYS A 226 2.42 -20.66 9.54
C LYS A 226 2.13 -19.43 8.65
N PRO A 227 1.05 -19.48 7.83
CA PRO A 227 0.63 -18.28 7.10
C PRO A 227 0.04 -17.26 8.07
N ALA A 228 0.21 -15.96 7.77
CA ALA A 228 -0.53 -14.89 8.41
C ALA A 228 -2.04 -15.03 8.09
N ASP A 229 -2.86 -14.30 8.82
CA ASP A 229 -4.28 -14.18 8.51
C ASP A 229 -4.47 -13.33 7.25
N VAL A 230 -4.79 -14.00 6.13
CA VAL A 230 -4.87 -13.38 4.81
C VAL A 230 -6.26 -12.78 4.61
N LYS A 231 -6.44 -11.53 5.04
CA LYS A 231 -7.71 -10.80 4.95
C LYS A 231 -7.94 -10.12 3.60
N GLY A 232 -6.85 -9.81 2.90
CA GLY A 232 -6.93 -9.13 1.60
C GLY A 232 -5.69 -9.35 0.74
N THR A 233 -5.62 -8.67 -0.39
CA THR A 233 -4.58 -8.74 -1.43
C THR A 233 -4.55 -10.06 -2.20
N MET A 234 -3.65 -10.19 -3.17
CA MET A 234 -3.43 -11.42 -3.94
C MET A 234 -2.24 -12.25 -3.42
N PHE A 235 -1.69 -11.91 -2.26
CA PHE A 235 -0.52 -12.55 -1.68
C PHE A 235 -0.91 -13.48 -0.54
N VAL A 236 0.02 -14.35 -0.16
CA VAL A 236 -0.01 -15.08 1.10
C VAL A 236 1.35 -14.89 1.78
N TRP A 237 1.33 -14.32 2.95
CA TRP A 237 2.51 -14.12 3.79
C TRP A 237 2.64 -15.29 4.75
N ALA A 238 3.82 -15.89 4.84
CA ALA A 238 4.06 -16.99 5.76
C ALA A 238 5.47 -16.90 6.35
N ALA A 239 5.61 -17.31 7.60
CA ALA A 239 6.92 -17.48 8.23
C ALA A 239 7.69 -18.62 7.54
N ILE A 240 9.01 -18.46 7.41
CA ILE A 240 9.90 -19.55 6.98
C ILE A 240 9.92 -20.67 8.05
N PRO A 241 10.24 -21.92 7.65
CA PRO A 241 10.32 -23.03 8.60
C PRO A 241 11.42 -22.82 9.64
N ASP A 242 11.24 -23.47 10.80
CA ASP A 242 12.30 -23.56 11.79
C ASP A 242 13.58 -24.18 11.18
N GLY A 243 14.73 -23.66 11.57
CA GLY A 243 16.04 -24.09 11.05
C GLY A 243 16.61 -23.20 9.94
N TYR A 244 15.83 -22.30 9.37
CA TYR A 244 16.33 -21.26 8.48
C TYR A 244 16.40 -19.91 9.20
N THR A 245 17.48 -19.20 9.01
CA THR A 245 17.68 -17.83 9.54
C THR A 245 17.51 -16.76 8.46
N ASN A 246 17.45 -17.17 7.19
CA ASN A 246 17.38 -16.30 6.03
C ASN A 246 16.30 -16.82 5.07
N SER A 247 15.38 -15.96 4.70
CA SER A 247 14.28 -16.30 3.78
C SER A 247 14.77 -16.57 2.35
N ALA A 248 15.87 -15.95 1.91
CA ALA A 248 16.41 -16.18 0.59
C ALA A 248 16.97 -17.61 0.45
N ASP A 249 17.65 -18.13 1.47
CA ASP A 249 18.18 -19.50 1.48
C ASP A 249 17.05 -20.52 1.38
N TYR A 250 15.98 -20.33 2.17
CA TYR A 250 14.80 -21.19 2.10
C TYR A 250 14.14 -21.16 0.71
N VAL A 251 13.93 -19.97 0.16
CA VAL A 251 13.27 -19.82 -1.14
C VAL A 251 14.11 -20.41 -2.26
N MET A 252 15.42 -20.26 -2.23
CA MET A 252 16.33 -20.89 -3.22
C MET A 252 16.33 -22.41 -3.12
N GLU A 253 16.29 -22.96 -1.91
CA GLU A 253 16.18 -24.41 -1.71
C GLU A 253 14.83 -24.92 -2.20
N LEU A 254 13.74 -24.23 -1.90
CA LEU A 254 12.40 -24.55 -2.37
C LEU A 254 12.35 -24.56 -3.91
N LEU A 255 12.87 -23.49 -4.54
CA LEU A 255 12.94 -23.41 -6.00
C LEU A 255 13.72 -24.58 -6.61
N ASN A 256 14.90 -24.89 -6.09
CA ASN A 256 15.74 -25.95 -6.61
C ASN A 256 15.14 -27.36 -6.45
N LYS A 257 14.39 -27.58 -5.35
CA LYS A 257 13.78 -28.90 -5.08
C LYS A 257 12.42 -29.09 -5.76
N THR A 258 11.67 -28.05 -5.98
CA THR A 258 10.25 -28.16 -6.37
C THR A 258 9.87 -27.38 -7.62
N GLY A 259 10.71 -26.44 -8.08
CA GLY A 259 10.38 -25.51 -9.16
C GLY A 259 9.43 -24.37 -8.71
N VAL A 260 9.08 -24.27 -7.42
CA VAL A 260 8.21 -23.23 -6.91
C VAL A 260 9.05 -22.01 -6.51
N LEU A 261 8.78 -20.87 -7.18
CA LEU A 261 9.42 -19.60 -6.87
C LEU A 261 8.53 -18.77 -5.93
N CYS A 262 9.08 -18.39 -4.79
CA CYS A 262 8.50 -17.43 -3.86
C CYS A 262 9.39 -16.18 -3.78
N THR A 263 8.85 -15.07 -3.26
CA THR A 263 9.63 -13.87 -3.01
C THR A 263 10.15 -13.89 -1.57
N PRO A 264 11.48 -13.93 -1.35
CA PRO A 264 12.03 -13.77 -0.02
C PRO A 264 11.86 -12.32 0.43
N ILE A 265 11.40 -12.11 1.66
CA ILE A 265 11.31 -10.77 2.25
C ILE A 265 11.91 -10.84 3.65
N VAL A 266 12.74 -9.86 3.94
CA VAL A 266 13.38 -9.68 5.25
C VAL A 266 12.86 -8.37 5.83
N ARG A 267 12.51 -8.35 7.12
CA ARG A 267 12.30 -7.08 7.82
C ARG A 267 13.63 -6.34 7.88
N ARG A 268 13.59 -5.06 7.63
CA ARG A 268 14.77 -4.22 7.86
C ARG A 268 15.00 -4.07 9.35
N THR A 269 16.22 -4.25 9.77
CA THR A 269 16.64 -3.94 11.14
C THR A 269 16.90 -2.44 11.30
N ALA A 270 16.97 -1.94 12.53
CA ALA A 270 17.17 -0.50 12.80
C ALA A 270 18.46 0.06 12.17
N ASP A 271 19.42 -0.81 11.89
CA ASP A 271 20.71 -0.52 11.24
C ASP A 271 20.70 -0.68 9.72
N GLY A 272 19.52 -0.94 9.12
CA GLY A 272 19.32 -0.93 7.65
C GLY A 272 19.72 -2.20 6.91
N ASN A 273 19.99 -3.32 7.61
CA ASN A 273 20.30 -4.62 7.01
C ASN A 273 19.08 -5.54 6.94
#